data_3f648a818b0a0ee45f5add40ad1b04af
#
_entry.id   3f648a818b0a0ee45f5add40ad1b04af
#
_cell.length_a   1.000
_cell.length_b   1.000
_cell.length_c   1.000
_cell.angle_alpha   90.00
_cell.angle_beta   90.00
_cell.angle_gamma   90.00
#
_symmetry.space_group_name_H-M   'P 1'
#
loop_
_entity.id
_entity.type
_entity.pdbx_description
1 polymer ?
#
loop_
_entity_poly.entity_id
_entity_poly.type
_entity_poly.pdbx_seq_one_letter_code
_entity_poly.pdbx_strand_id
1 'polypeptide(L)'
;SILQQNHCFTMPKLLSPPPGAFLMQFLLCLSSSRLIFATVDLNSGEITALKAIKDSLIDLPSSSPFISTWDFESENSAPCSFSGVVCSSTGHVTILSLGTGLSNSPGLSGTLPAAISSLTSLTQLILFPGLVTGPIPLELGQLSELRVISLTHNRLNGYFPSSLSFLPNLHTLDLSFNSLSGTVPPSVFSLPSLKILVLSSNSFSGELPTEISGSKLFHLDLMDNRLTGELPASLPPTLRYFSVSNNQMWGPLTALTSLPGGNSHEEDDQLEFLDLSMNQFVGAIPPPLFHHRRLSSLYLHRNRLSGALPQEPLGENALQVVDLSHNSLIGNLSPAFAGVGTLLLNNNKLTGIIPADFVTSLINGTAHTVYLQNNYFTRFPSLKEGESLPETAALCLFNNCMVLPLPHQLRRSSCPDNGGSTVTMLRPRSQCILVH
;
A
#
# COMPACT_ATOMS: atom_id res chain seq x y z
N SER A 1 -24.96 36.43 -15.24
CA SER A 1 -25.04 35.24 -16.08
C SER A 1 -23.68 34.98 -16.71
N ILE A 2 -22.99 33.98 -16.28
CA ILE A 2 -22.15 33.05 -17.02
C ILE A 2 -21.64 32.05 -15.96
N LEU A 3 -22.21 30.86 -15.99
CA LEU A 3 -21.76 29.67 -15.29
C LEU A 3 -20.45 29.21 -15.95
N GLN A 4 -19.36 29.14 -15.21
CA GLN A 4 -18.19 28.36 -15.58
C GLN A 4 -18.25 27.01 -14.85
N GLN A 5 -18.48 25.98 -15.64
CA GLN A 5 -18.43 24.59 -15.22
C GLN A 5 -17.00 24.20 -14.87
N ASN A 6 -16.82 23.70 -13.64
CA ASN A 6 -15.60 23.03 -13.23
C ASN A 6 -15.56 21.64 -13.86
N HIS A 7 -14.72 21.43 -14.84
CA HIS A 7 -14.39 20.10 -15.35
C HIS A 7 -13.32 19.46 -14.46
N CYS A 8 -13.73 18.57 -13.56
CA CYS A 8 -12.87 17.53 -13.04
C CYS A 8 -12.65 16.48 -14.13
N PHE A 9 -11.42 16.34 -14.62
CA PHE A 9 -11.05 15.27 -15.55
C PHE A 9 -11.12 13.93 -14.84
N THR A 10 -12.06 13.10 -15.25
CA THR A 10 -12.06 11.67 -14.95
C THR A 10 -11.09 10.97 -15.90
N MET A 11 -9.98 10.47 -15.37
CA MET A 11 -9.08 9.58 -16.12
C MET A 11 -9.68 8.18 -16.23
N PRO A 12 -9.45 7.48 -17.36
CA PRO A 12 -9.96 6.13 -17.58
C PRO A 12 -9.29 5.12 -16.64
N LYS A 13 -10.07 4.12 -16.21
CA LYS A 13 -9.61 2.96 -15.43
C LYS A 13 -8.58 2.17 -16.23
N LEU A 14 -7.31 2.36 -15.93
CA LEU A 14 -6.23 1.49 -16.40
C LEU A 14 -5.16 1.42 -15.32
N LEU A 15 -4.96 0.22 -14.78
CA LEU A 15 -3.90 -0.21 -13.85
C LEU A 15 -3.92 0.47 -12.47
N SER A 16 -4.00 -0.37 -11.45
CA SER A 16 -3.82 0.03 -10.06
C SER A 16 -2.52 0.84 -9.89
N PRO A 17 -2.58 2.07 -9.37
CA PRO A 17 -1.37 2.83 -9.10
C PRO A 17 -0.59 2.14 -7.97
N PRO A 18 0.75 2.28 -7.94
CA PRO A 18 1.57 1.74 -6.86
C PRO A 18 1.12 2.32 -5.51
N PRO A 19 1.29 1.54 -4.41
CA PRO A 19 0.94 1.98 -3.07
C PRO A 19 1.67 3.29 -2.75
N GLY A 20 0.94 4.32 -2.38
CA GLY A 20 1.46 5.68 -2.11
C GLY A 20 0.84 6.79 -2.98
N ALA A 21 0.32 6.49 -4.16
CA ALA A 21 -0.26 7.50 -5.05
C ALA A 21 -1.68 7.97 -4.64
N PHE A 22 -2.39 7.19 -3.82
CA PHE A 22 -3.78 7.49 -3.45
C PHE A 22 -3.94 8.66 -2.48
N LEU A 23 -2.96 8.89 -1.59
CA LEU A 23 -3.03 10.00 -0.62
C LEU A 23 -2.82 11.37 -1.27
N MET A 24 -2.01 11.43 -2.33
CA MET A 24 -1.66 12.70 -2.97
C MET A 24 -2.82 13.33 -3.76
N GLN A 25 -3.74 12.53 -4.29
CA GLN A 25 -4.89 13.05 -5.06
C GLN A 25 -6.00 13.65 -4.20
N PHE A 26 -6.16 13.24 -2.94
CA PHE A 26 -7.16 13.82 -2.04
C PHE A 26 -6.78 15.20 -1.49
N LEU A 27 -5.47 15.53 -1.47
CA LEU A 27 -4.94 16.78 -0.91
C LEU A 27 -4.92 17.93 -1.93
N LEU A 28 -4.99 17.67 -3.23
CA LEU A 28 -4.83 18.69 -4.28
C LEU A 28 -6.11 19.43 -4.69
N CYS A 29 -7.30 19.05 -4.19
CA CYS A 29 -8.57 19.69 -4.54
C CYS A 29 -8.95 20.93 -3.70
N LEU A 30 -8.10 21.43 -2.81
CA LEU A 30 -8.46 22.51 -1.88
C LEU A 30 -7.81 23.87 -2.13
N SER A 31 -7.13 24.08 -3.24
CA SER A 31 -6.41 25.36 -3.45
C SER A 31 -6.85 26.13 -4.69
N SER A 32 -8.02 26.76 -4.66
CA SER A 32 -8.26 27.98 -5.47
C SER A 32 -9.56 28.71 -5.07
N SER A 33 -9.51 29.39 -3.95
CA SER A 33 -10.39 30.52 -3.71
C SER A 33 -9.58 31.63 -3.04
N ARG A 34 -9.23 32.67 -3.79
CA ARG A 34 -8.69 33.91 -3.22
C ARG A 34 -9.80 34.59 -2.43
N LEU A 35 -9.80 34.42 -1.13
CA LEU A 35 -10.59 35.21 -0.20
C LEU A 35 -9.80 36.48 0.16
N ILE A 36 -10.48 37.63 0.12
CA ILE A 36 -9.97 38.92 0.58
C ILE A 36 -9.88 38.79 2.12
N PHE A 37 -8.67 38.74 2.65
CA PHE A 37 -8.43 38.62 4.08
C PHE A 37 -8.45 40.02 4.73
N ALA A 38 -9.34 40.21 5.69
CA ALA A 38 -9.13 41.20 6.73
C ALA A 38 -7.82 40.81 7.46
N THR A 39 -6.97 41.76 7.81
CA THR A 39 -5.77 41.55 8.64
C THR A 39 -6.22 41.07 10.02
N VAL A 40 -6.27 39.79 10.22
CA VAL A 40 -6.51 39.19 11.53
C VAL A 40 -5.11 38.87 12.09
N ASP A 41 -4.75 39.53 13.19
CA ASP A 41 -3.44 39.33 13.82
C ASP A 41 -3.41 37.97 14.53
N LEU A 42 -2.39 37.18 14.20
CA LEU A 42 -2.04 35.97 14.94
C LEU A 42 -1.67 36.31 16.40
N ASN A 43 -1.93 35.38 17.30
CA ASN A 43 -1.44 35.54 18.66
C ASN A 43 0.11 35.44 18.73
N SER A 44 0.71 36.02 19.74
CA SER A 44 2.18 36.09 19.88
C SER A 44 2.83 34.69 19.97
N GLY A 45 2.12 33.69 20.48
CA GLY A 45 2.59 32.31 20.59
C GLY A 45 2.71 31.63 19.23
N GLU A 46 1.73 31.83 18.34
CA GLU A 46 1.75 31.28 16.99
C GLU A 46 2.83 31.93 16.12
N ILE A 47 3.04 33.26 16.26
CA ILE A 47 4.13 33.96 15.58
C ILE A 47 5.48 33.39 16.03
N THR A 48 5.66 33.16 17.33
CA THR A 48 6.88 32.57 17.89
C THR A 48 7.10 31.16 17.35
N ALA A 49 6.04 30.36 17.24
CA ALA A 49 6.10 29.02 16.67
C ALA A 49 6.52 29.05 15.19
N LEU A 50 5.91 29.91 14.38
CA LEU A 50 6.28 30.04 12.97
C LEU A 50 7.72 30.54 12.77
N LYS A 51 8.21 31.46 13.64
CA LYS A 51 9.64 31.87 13.64
C LYS A 51 10.55 30.68 13.96
N ALA A 52 10.24 29.90 14.98
CA ALA A 52 11.02 28.71 15.33
C ALA A 52 11.04 27.67 14.21
N ILE A 53 9.92 27.51 13.48
CA ILE A 53 9.86 26.64 12.30
C ILE A 53 10.76 27.16 11.20
N LYS A 54 10.70 28.46 10.89
CA LYS A 54 11.58 29.12 9.93
C LYS A 54 13.06 28.92 10.26
N ASP A 55 13.42 29.11 11.52
CA ASP A 55 14.82 29.02 11.98
C ASP A 55 15.35 27.58 11.99
N SER A 56 14.45 26.58 12.05
CA SER A 56 14.80 25.16 12.11
C SER A 56 14.82 24.48 10.75
N LEU A 57 14.28 25.12 9.70
CA LEU A 57 14.17 24.55 8.36
C LEU A 57 14.93 25.42 7.34
N ILE A 58 15.44 24.78 6.30
CA ILE A 58 16.28 25.40 5.27
C ILE A 58 15.79 24.93 3.91
N ASP A 59 15.60 25.86 2.99
CA ASP A 59 15.38 25.55 1.58
C ASP A 59 16.59 24.87 0.98
N LEU A 60 16.39 23.78 0.28
CA LEU A 60 17.48 23.09 -0.41
C LEU A 60 17.88 23.86 -1.68
N PRO A 61 19.18 23.89 -2.04
CA PRO A 61 19.71 24.80 -3.07
C PRO A 61 19.09 24.67 -4.45
N SER A 62 18.48 23.53 -4.77
CA SER A 62 17.82 23.26 -6.05
C SER A 62 16.31 23.45 -6.01
N SER A 63 15.73 23.81 -4.86
CA SER A 63 14.30 24.08 -4.72
C SER A 63 13.97 25.55 -4.99
N SER A 64 12.72 25.79 -5.38
CA SER A 64 12.17 27.14 -5.31
C SER A 64 12.16 27.60 -3.85
N PRO A 65 12.47 28.87 -3.57
CA PRO A 65 12.41 29.43 -2.23
C PRO A 65 11.04 29.18 -1.61
N PHE A 66 11.01 28.61 -0.41
CA PHE A 66 9.78 28.34 0.33
C PHE A 66 9.86 28.97 1.73
N ILE A 67 10.67 28.37 2.62
CA ILE A 67 10.78 28.84 4.01
C ILE A 67 11.48 30.19 4.10
N SER A 68 12.43 30.47 3.22
CA SER A 68 13.11 31.77 3.11
C SER A 68 12.19 32.90 2.71
N THR A 69 11.02 32.61 2.10
CA THR A 69 10.02 33.63 1.75
C THR A 69 9.22 34.14 2.95
N TRP A 70 9.28 33.46 4.09
CA TRP A 70 8.59 33.91 5.30
C TRP A 70 9.31 35.11 5.88
N ASP A 71 8.78 36.30 5.64
CA ASP A 71 9.36 37.57 6.13
C ASP A 71 8.59 38.08 7.34
N PHE A 72 9.25 38.05 8.50
CA PHE A 72 8.70 38.54 9.78
C PHE A 72 9.12 39.97 10.11
N GLU A 73 10.02 40.56 9.33
CA GLU A 73 10.61 41.89 9.62
C GLU A 73 9.90 43.01 8.87
N SER A 74 9.13 42.68 7.84
CA SER A 74 8.36 43.65 7.05
C SER A 74 7.22 44.24 7.90
N GLU A 75 7.02 45.55 7.81
CA GLU A 75 5.89 46.25 8.47
C GLU A 75 4.51 45.72 8.02
N ASN A 76 4.43 45.08 6.86
CA ASN A 76 3.23 44.47 6.32
C ASN A 76 3.27 42.94 6.46
N SER A 77 4.08 42.40 7.37
CA SER A 77 4.17 40.97 7.58
C SER A 77 2.81 40.40 7.98
N ALA A 78 2.31 39.52 7.15
CA ALA A 78 1.06 38.80 7.39
C ALA A 78 1.33 37.29 7.40
N PRO A 79 1.67 36.67 8.56
CA PRO A 79 2.05 35.26 8.62
C PRO A 79 1.00 34.29 8.05
N CYS A 80 -0.28 34.67 8.05
CA CYS A 80 -1.34 33.93 7.37
C CYS A 80 -1.24 33.96 5.84
N SER A 81 -0.38 34.80 5.26
CA SER A 81 -0.10 34.85 3.82
C SER A 81 1.19 34.09 3.44
N PHE A 82 1.92 33.59 4.41
CA PHE A 82 3.14 32.82 4.15
C PHE A 82 2.82 31.52 3.40
N SER A 83 3.73 31.15 2.50
CA SER A 83 3.59 29.90 1.74
C SER A 83 3.38 28.73 2.68
N GLY A 84 2.30 27.95 2.47
CA GLY A 84 1.97 26.77 3.25
C GLY A 84 1.30 27.03 4.61
N VAL A 85 1.04 28.29 4.98
CA VAL A 85 0.28 28.65 6.20
C VAL A 85 -1.14 29.01 5.80
N VAL A 86 -2.13 28.36 6.45
CA VAL A 86 -3.55 28.70 6.29
C VAL A 86 -4.13 28.98 7.68
N CYS A 87 -4.80 30.11 7.80
CA CYS A 87 -5.46 30.51 9.03
C CYS A 87 -6.99 30.40 8.95
N SER A 88 -7.62 30.27 10.10
CA SER A 88 -9.06 30.41 10.27
C SER A 88 -9.51 31.87 10.08
N SER A 89 -10.81 32.10 10.02
CA SER A 89 -11.41 33.45 10.03
C SER A 89 -11.13 34.23 11.32
N THR A 90 -10.73 33.54 12.38
CA THR A 90 -10.34 34.13 13.68
C THR A 90 -8.83 34.34 13.82
N GLY A 91 -8.05 34.09 12.74
CA GLY A 91 -6.62 34.34 12.71
C GLY A 91 -5.74 33.25 13.33
N HIS A 92 -6.25 32.09 13.63
CA HIS A 92 -5.43 30.98 14.13
C HIS A 92 -4.95 30.07 12.99
N VAL A 93 -3.69 29.61 13.05
CA VAL A 93 -3.15 28.65 12.07
C VAL A 93 -3.86 27.31 12.16
N THR A 94 -4.51 26.92 11.08
CA THR A 94 -5.27 25.66 10.99
C THR A 94 -4.61 24.61 10.10
N ILE A 95 -3.85 25.03 9.08
CA ILE A 95 -3.10 24.13 8.22
C ILE A 95 -1.67 24.64 8.09
N LEU A 96 -0.72 23.73 8.25
CA LEU A 96 0.68 23.97 8.01
C LEU A 96 1.22 22.95 7.03
N SER A 97 1.54 23.41 5.81
CA SER A 97 2.11 22.60 4.73
C SER A 97 3.52 23.06 4.45
N LEU A 98 4.53 22.28 4.81
CA LEU A 98 5.95 22.63 4.72
C LEU A 98 6.59 22.00 3.48
N GLY A 99 7.11 22.82 2.60
CA GLY A 99 7.72 22.44 1.31
C GLY A 99 6.83 22.73 0.12
N THR A 100 7.30 22.42 -1.08
CA THR A 100 6.65 22.82 -2.34
C THR A 100 5.74 21.77 -2.94
N GLY A 101 5.83 20.50 -2.53
CA GLY A 101 5.08 19.40 -3.12
C GLY A 101 5.37 19.12 -4.60
N LEU A 102 6.32 19.81 -5.21
CA LEU A 102 6.67 19.59 -6.62
C LEU A 102 7.55 18.36 -6.76
N SER A 103 7.23 17.51 -7.72
CA SER A 103 7.85 16.18 -7.93
C SER A 103 9.37 16.21 -8.19
N ASN A 104 9.95 17.35 -8.52
CA ASN A 104 11.39 17.52 -8.75
C ASN A 104 12.03 18.53 -7.79
N SER A 105 11.32 18.95 -6.74
CA SER A 105 11.88 19.83 -5.72
C SER A 105 12.45 18.99 -4.58
N PRO A 106 13.69 19.18 -4.17
CA PRO A 106 14.28 18.43 -3.05
C PRO A 106 13.70 18.82 -1.69
N GLY A 107 12.70 19.70 -1.63
CA GLY A 107 11.99 20.06 -0.42
C GLY A 107 12.82 20.86 0.60
N LEU A 108 12.57 20.59 1.87
CA LEU A 108 13.24 21.25 3.00
C LEU A 108 14.25 20.30 3.65
N SER A 109 15.25 20.87 4.32
CA SER A 109 16.13 20.17 5.28
C SER A 109 16.05 20.84 6.66
N GLY A 110 16.69 20.25 7.65
CA GLY A 110 16.64 20.71 9.03
C GLY A 110 15.89 19.75 9.95
N THR A 111 15.19 20.28 10.96
CA THR A 111 14.46 19.49 11.97
C THR A 111 13.10 20.12 12.27
N LEU A 112 12.14 19.31 12.74
CA LEU A 112 10.86 19.81 13.21
C LEU A 112 11.01 20.32 14.67
N PRO A 113 10.73 21.59 14.98
CA PRO A 113 10.85 22.11 16.32
C PRO A 113 9.61 21.77 17.17
N ALA A 114 9.82 21.57 18.48
CA ALA A 114 8.74 21.35 19.44
C ALA A 114 7.74 22.52 19.49
N ALA A 115 8.17 23.73 19.13
CA ALA A 115 7.34 24.93 19.09
C ALA A 115 6.12 24.81 18.18
N ILE A 116 6.07 23.83 17.25
CA ILE A 116 4.87 23.54 16.45
C ILE A 116 3.64 23.31 17.34
N SER A 117 3.83 22.78 18.56
CA SER A 117 2.74 22.56 19.53
C SER A 117 2.03 23.83 20.00
N SER A 118 2.63 25.02 19.79
CA SER A 118 1.96 26.29 20.09
C SER A 118 0.88 26.68 19.06
N LEU A 119 0.79 25.96 17.91
CA LEU A 119 -0.28 26.13 16.92
C LEU A 119 -1.52 25.33 17.36
N THR A 120 -2.15 25.72 18.45
CA THR A 120 -3.19 24.91 19.13
C THR A 120 -4.44 24.64 18.30
N SER A 121 -4.72 25.45 17.30
CA SER A 121 -5.83 25.27 16.35
C SER A 121 -5.46 24.45 15.11
N LEU A 122 -4.25 23.87 15.07
CA LEU A 122 -3.76 23.13 13.90
C LEU A 122 -4.56 21.86 13.68
N THR A 123 -5.15 21.74 12.49
CA THR A 123 -5.91 20.57 12.05
C THR A 123 -5.13 19.68 11.10
N GLN A 124 -4.17 20.26 10.36
CA GLN A 124 -3.36 19.52 9.38
C GLN A 124 -1.89 19.95 9.46
N LEU A 125 -1.01 18.98 9.60
CA LEU A 125 0.43 19.14 9.50
C LEU A 125 0.94 18.27 8.34
N ILE A 126 1.45 18.93 7.30
CA ILE A 126 1.99 18.27 6.11
C ILE A 126 3.45 18.71 5.94
N LEU A 127 4.35 17.74 5.84
CA LEU A 127 5.72 17.94 5.45
C LEU A 127 5.94 17.21 4.12
N PHE A 128 6.10 17.98 3.05
CA PHE A 128 6.35 17.41 1.73
C PHE A 128 7.71 16.71 1.66
N PRO A 129 7.92 15.82 0.66
CA PRO A 129 9.18 15.10 0.47
C PRO A 129 10.40 16.02 0.53
N GLY A 130 11.42 15.60 1.30
CA GLY A 130 12.60 16.41 1.53
C GLY A 130 13.72 15.67 2.28
N LEU A 131 14.53 16.41 2.96
CA LEU A 131 15.67 15.88 3.73
C LEU A 131 15.58 16.29 5.23
N VAL A 132 14.38 16.52 5.75
CA VAL A 132 14.19 16.86 7.18
C VAL A 132 14.55 15.65 8.02
N THR A 133 15.33 15.89 9.07
CA THR A 133 15.93 14.89 9.97
C THR A 133 15.44 15.07 11.41
N GLY A 134 15.96 14.23 12.31
CA GLY A 134 15.65 14.28 13.73
C GLY A 134 14.34 13.58 14.11
N PRO A 135 14.01 13.55 15.39
CA PRO A 135 12.81 12.92 15.88
C PRO A 135 11.56 13.76 15.58
N ILE A 136 10.42 13.10 15.51
CA ILE A 136 9.12 13.77 15.52
C ILE A 136 8.88 14.29 16.94
N PRO A 137 8.59 15.60 17.13
CA PRO A 137 8.39 16.16 18.46
C PRO A 137 7.23 15.50 19.22
N LEU A 138 7.47 15.13 20.48
CA LEU A 138 6.44 14.54 21.35
C LEU A 138 5.30 15.53 21.63
N GLU A 139 5.60 16.81 21.60
CA GLU A 139 4.67 17.90 21.82
C GLU A 139 3.54 17.97 20.80
N LEU A 140 3.71 17.35 19.62
CA LEU A 140 2.63 17.22 18.64
C LEU A 140 1.38 16.54 19.21
N GLY A 141 1.55 15.63 20.17
CA GLY A 141 0.44 14.98 20.86
C GLY A 141 -0.43 15.92 21.73
N GLN A 142 -0.05 17.18 21.91
CA GLN A 142 -0.84 18.20 22.59
C GLN A 142 -1.86 18.89 21.69
N LEU A 143 -1.74 18.72 20.36
CA LEU A 143 -2.58 19.38 19.35
C LEU A 143 -3.88 18.59 19.13
N SER A 144 -4.84 18.72 20.04
CA SER A 144 -6.09 17.94 20.06
C SER A 144 -6.94 18.10 18.79
N GLU A 145 -6.79 19.21 18.04
CA GLU A 145 -7.54 19.48 16.81
C GLU A 145 -6.94 18.80 15.59
N LEU A 146 -5.75 18.18 15.69
CA LEU A 146 -5.10 17.52 14.57
C LEU A 146 -5.95 16.38 14.02
N ARG A 147 -6.17 16.44 12.71
CA ARG A 147 -6.88 15.43 11.91
C ARG A 147 -5.98 14.71 10.92
N VAL A 148 -4.99 15.43 10.41
CA VAL A 148 -4.07 14.89 9.40
C VAL A 148 -2.63 15.22 9.81
N ILE A 149 -1.81 14.18 9.90
CA ILE A 149 -0.35 14.28 10.00
C ILE A 149 0.22 13.49 8.82
N SER A 150 0.93 14.16 7.93
CA SER A 150 1.66 13.54 6.82
C SER A 150 3.08 14.08 6.79
N LEU A 151 4.06 13.23 7.16
CA LEU A 151 5.48 13.57 7.24
C LEU A 151 6.32 12.67 6.31
N THR A 152 5.73 12.22 5.23
CA THR A 152 6.26 11.19 4.35
C THR A 152 7.50 11.63 3.57
N HIS A 153 8.32 10.67 3.12
CA HIS A 153 9.49 10.87 2.24
C HIS A 153 10.49 11.90 2.78
N ASN A 154 10.94 11.70 4.02
CA ASN A 154 11.96 12.50 4.69
C ASN A 154 13.04 11.60 5.31
N ARG A 155 13.84 12.14 6.22
CA ARG A 155 14.88 11.42 6.98
C ARG A 155 14.62 11.46 8.48
N LEU A 156 13.34 11.58 8.86
CA LEU A 156 12.94 11.57 10.27
C LEU A 156 13.38 10.26 10.92
N ASN A 157 13.87 10.32 12.13
CA ASN A 157 14.42 9.18 12.86
C ASN A 157 13.94 9.15 14.31
N GLY A 158 14.45 8.22 15.10
CA GLY A 158 13.99 8.01 16.48
C GLY A 158 12.78 7.07 16.54
N TYR A 159 12.05 7.12 17.65
CA TYR A 159 10.93 6.24 17.92
C TYR A 159 9.59 6.87 17.51
N PHE A 160 8.58 6.03 17.33
CA PHE A 160 7.21 6.49 17.19
C PHE A 160 6.82 7.33 18.41
N PRO A 161 6.36 8.59 18.25
CA PRO A 161 5.96 9.43 19.38
C PRO A 161 4.69 8.89 20.03
N SER A 162 4.81 8.28 21.21
CA SER A 162 3.65 7.68 21.90
C SER A 162 2.52 8.69 22.16
N SER A 163 2.85 9.98 22.27
CA SER A 163 1.89 11.06 22.45
C SER A 163 0.89 11.20 21.30
N LEU A 164 1.25 10.81 20.07
CA LEU A 164 0.33 10.81 18.93
C LEU A 164 -0.84 9.83 19.11
N SER A 165 -0.66 8.81 19.95
CA SER A 165 -1.72 7.84 20.27
C SER A 165 -2.84 8.40 21.16
N PHE A 166 -2.74 9.66 21.58
CA PHE A 166 -3.76 10.34 22.40
C PHE A 166 -4.55 11.41 21.64
N LEU A 167 -4.30 11.59 20.32
CA LEU A 167 -4.97 12.58 19.50
C LEU A 167 -6.40 12.14 19.16
N PRO A 168 -7.45 12.76 19.74
CA PRO A 168 -8.82 12.26 19.64
C PRO A 168 -9.42 12.40 18.25
N ASN A 169 -8.97 13.41 17.50
CA ASN A 169 -9.52 13.78 16.20
C ASN A 169 -8.67 13.29 15.02
N LEU A 170 -7.58 12.56 15.26
CA LEU A 170 -6.67 12.12 14.21
C LEU A 170 -7.33 11.08 13.29
N HIS A 171 -7.45 11.41 12.01
CA HIS A 171 -8.03 10.56 10.95
C HIS A 171 -6.96 9.89 10.09
N THR A 172 -5.88 10.63 9.82
CA THR A 172 -4.80 10.17 8.93
C THR A 172 -3.46 10.40 9.60
N LEU A 173 -2.67 9.34 9.69
CA LEU A 173 -1.28 9.39 10.12
C LEU A 173 -0.43 8.69 9.06
N ASP A 174 0.35 9.48 8.32
CA ASP A 174 1.30 9.00 7.33
C ASP A 174 2.72 9.42 7.71
N LEU A 175 3.52 8.43 8.13
CA LEU A 175 4.93 8.59 8.48
C LEU A 175 5.84 7.78 7.53
N SER A 176 5.32 7.36 6.39
CA SER A 176 6.02 6.47 5.46
C SER A 176 7.31 7.09 4.90
N PHE A 177 8.18 6.22 4.40
CA PHE A 177 9.45 6.61 3.78
C PHE A 177 10.31 7.53 4.66
N ASN A 178 10.65 7.03 5.87
CA ASN A 178 11.51 7.70 6.83
C ASN A 178 12.51 6.70 7.44
N SER A 179 13.18 7.07 8.52
CA SER A 179 14.12 6.22 9.27
C SER A 179 13.66 5.97 10.70
N LEU A 180 12.34 5.97 10.93
CA LEU A 180 11.75 5.73 12.24
C LEU A 180 11.95 4.28 12.67
N SER A 181 12.05 4.04 13.98
CA SER A 181 12.40 2.73 14.54
C SER A 181 11.64 2.43 15.84
N GLY A 182 11.94 1.28 16.44
CA GLY A 182 11.27 0.82 17.67
C GLY A 182 9.92 0.16 17.35
N THR A 183 9.08 0.04 18.35
CA THR A 183 7.77 -0.62 18.24
C THR A 183 6.66 0.36 17.92
N VAL A 184 5.64 -0.10 17.19
CA VAL A 184 4.41 0.65 16.99
C VAL A 184 3.55 0.52 18.26
N PRO A 185 3.22 1.63 18.96
CA PRO A 185 2.44 1.53 20.19
C PRO A 185 1.05 0.92 19.95
N PRO A 186 0.61 -0.07 20.75
CA PRO A 186 -0.73 -0.65 20.63
C PRO A 186 -1.86 0.40 20.68
N SER A 187 -1.66 1.46 21.43
CA SER A 187 -2.64 2.54 21.61
C SER A 187 -2.98 3.29 20.31
N VAL A 188 -2.11 3.28 19.29
CA VAL A 188 -2.42 3.92 18.00
C VAL A 188 -3.60 3.22 17.30
N PHE A 189 -3.72 1.90 17.44
CA PHE A 189 -4.83 1.12 16.88
C PHE A 189 -6.16 1.34 17.62
N SER A 190 -6.13 1.98 18.79
CA SER A 190 -7.31 2.31 19.59
C SER A 190 -7.78 3.74 19.42
N LEU A 191 -7.15 4.53 18.56
CA LEU A 191 -7.55 5.91 18.30
C LEU A 191 -8.99 5.97 17.74
N PRO A 192 -9.87 6.78 18.33
CA PRO A 192 -11.31 6.72 18.05
C PRO A 192 -11.68 7.18 16.64
N SER A 193 -10.85 8.00 16.02
CA SER A 193 -11.11 8.62 14.72
C SER A 193 -10.17 8.16 13.61
N LEU A 194 -9.14 7.36 13.92
CA LEU A 194 -8.10 6.98 12.95
C LEU A 194 -8.66 6.01 11.91
N LYS A 195 -8.51 6.40 10.65
CA LYS A 195 -8.97 5.63 9.49
C LYS A 195 -7.83 5.18 8.59
N ILE A 196 -6.76 5.98 8.52
CA ILE A 196 -5.60 5.72 7.66
C ILE A 196 -4.35 5.74 8.53
N LEU A 197 -3.62 4.62 8.56
CA LEU A 197 -2.33 4.49 9.19
C LEU A 197 -1.32 3.95 8.18
N VAL A 198 -0.35 4.78 7.81
CA VAL A 198 0.72 4.44 6.86
C VAL A 198 2.07 4.64 7.54
N LEU A 199 2.75 3.54 7.80
CA LEU A 199 4.06 3.51 8.45
C LEU A 199 5.11 2.81 7.56
N SER A 200 4.77 2.56 6.30
CA SER A 200 5.60 1.82 5.36
C SER A 200 6.98 2.44 5.14
N SER A 201 7.93 1.60 4.73
CA SER A 201 9.32 2.00 4.42
C SER A 201 9.97 2.78 5.57
N ASN A 202 10.09 2.09 6.71
CA ASN A 202 10.75 2.55 7.93
C ASN A 202 11.60 1.41 8.56
N SER A 203 11.96 1.52 9.82
CA SER A 203 12.66 0.48 10.58
C SER A 203 11.88 0.04 11.82
N PHE A 204 10.55 0.09 11.78
CA PHE A 204 9.72 -0.37 12.89
C PHE A 204 9.89 -1.87 13.11
N SER A 205 9.90 -2.30 14.37
CA SER A 205 10.17 -3.67 14.79
C SER A 205 9.21 -4.10 15.90
N GLY A 206 9.33 -5.35 16.36
CA GLY A 206 8.45 -5.93 17.36
C GLY A 206 7.17 -6.47 16.74
N GLU A 207 6.21 -6.81 17.58
CA GLU A 207 4.97 -7.47 17.20
C GLU A 207 3.81 -6.49 17.11
N LEU A 208 2.84 -6.79 16.26
CA LEU A 208 1.55 -6.09 16.25
C LEU A 208 0.72 -6.53 17.45
N PRO A 209 -0.23 -5.71 17.94
CA PRO A 209 -1.16 -6.12 18.97
C PRO A 209 -1.94 -7.37 18.51
N THR A 210 -2.22 -8.26 19.45
CA THR A 210 -3.02 -9.47 19.17
C THR A 210 -4.44 -9.14 18.73
N GLU A 211 -4.98 -7.99 19.12
CA GLU A 211 -6.33 -7.54 18.80
C GLU A 211 -6.31 -6.11 18.26
N ILE A 212 -6.79 -5.94 17.04
CA ILE A 212 -7.02 -4.64 16.38
C ILE A 212 -8.44 -4.52 15.80
N SER A 213 -9.29 -5.50 16.03
CA SER A 213 -10.65 -5.56 15.48
C SER A 213 -11.55 -4.39 15.89
N GLY A 214 -11.30 -3.78 17.05
CA GLY A 214 -12.01 -2.61 17.54
C GLY A 214 -11.61 -1.29 16.86
N SER A 215 -10.58 -1.27 16.04
CA SER A 215 -10.17 -0.06 15.34
C SER A 215 -11.11 0.29 14.17
N LYS A 216 -11.11 1.59 13.78
CA LYS A 216 -11.90 2.08 12.65
C LYS A 216 -11.07 2.20 11.36
N LEU A 217 -9.93 1.55 11.32
CA LEU A 217 -9.04 1.59 10.18
C LEU A 217 -9.71 0.97 8.95
N PHE A 218 -9.62 1.67 7.82
CA PHE A 218 -9.91 1.13 6.51
C PHE A 218 -8.65 1.00 5.64
N HIS A 219 -7.55 1.67 6.02
CA HIS A 219 -6.26 1.56 5.34
C HIS A 219 -5.15 1.39 6.38
N LEU A 220 -4.45 0.26 6.31
CA LEU A 220 -3.32 -0.06 7.17
C LEU A 220 -2.15 -0.52 6.29
N ASP A 221 -1.12 0.32 6.19
CA ASP A 221 0.09 0.03 5.44
C ASP A 221 1.33 0.05 6.35
N LEU A 222 1.90 -1.13 6.55
CA LEU A 222 3.06 -1.39 7.39
C LEU A 222 4.20 -2.04 6.58
N MET A 223 4.09 -2.03 5.23
CA MET A 223 5.07 -2.69 4.36
C MET A 223 6.48 -2.15 4.59
N ASP A 224 7.48 -2.97 4.24
CA ASP A 224 8.88 -2.57 4.22
C ASP A 224 9.38 -2.05 5.59
N ASN A 225 9.28 -2.94 6.61
CA ASN A 225 9.69 -2.71 7.98
C ASN A 225 10.42 -3.95 8.56
N ARG A 226 10.58 -4.02 9.87
CA ARG A 226 11.21 -5.17 10.58
C ARG A 226 10.25 -5.80 11.59
N LEU A 227 8.94 -5.75 11.30
CA LEU A 227 7.90 -6.30 12.18
C LEU A 227 8.04 -7.83 12.25
N THR A 228 7.78 -8.37 13.43
CA THR A 228 7.83 -9.80 13.75
C THR A 228 6.50 -10.28 14.35
N GLY A 229 6.41 -11.54 14.75
CA GLY A 229 5.21 -12.08 15.35
C GLY A 229 4.17 -12.57 14.34
N GLU A 230 3.02 -12.97 14.83
CA GLU A 230 1.90 -13.44 14.03
C GLU A 230 0.98 -12.28 13.61
N LEU A 231 0.06 -12.55 12.68
CA LEU A 231 -1.02 -11.63 12.38
C LEU A 231 -1.91 -11.43 13.61
N PRO A 232 -2.51 -10.25 13.81
CA PRO A 232 -3.56 -10.06 14.82
C PRO A 232 -4.66 -11.11 14.67
N ALA A 233 -5.19 -11.62 15.79
CA ALA A 233 -6.18 -12.69 15.78
C ALA A 233 -7.44 -12.33 14.99
N SER A 234 -7.79 -11.05 14.94
CA SER A 234 -8.86 -10.53 14.09
C SER A 234 -8.53 -9.16 13.55
N LEU A 235 -8.94 -8.90 12.32
CA LEU A 235 -8.76 -7.62 11.62
C LEU A 235 -10.02 -6.74 11.75
N PRO A 236 -9.88 -5.40 11.64
CA PRO A 236 -11.03 -4.51 11.62
C PRO A 236 -11.98 -4.83 10.46
N PRO A 237 -13.29 -4.93 10.69
CA PRO A 237 -14.26 -5.22 9.63
C PRO A 237 -14.35 -4.09 8.59
N THR A 238 -13.91 -2.90 8.95
CA THR A 238 -13.86 -1.72 8.06
C THR A 238 -12.65 -1.71 7.13
N LEU A 239 -11.71 -2.66 7.29
CA LEU A 239 -10.43 -2.66 6.59
C LEU A 239 -10.61 -2.98 5.11
N ARG A 240 -10.13 -2.08 4.23
CA ARG A 240 -10.13 -2.24 2.76
C ARG A 240 -8.76 -2.54 2.20
N TYR A 241 -7.75 -1.90 2.74
CA TYR A 241 -6.36 -2.08 2.34
C TYR A 241 -5.55 -2.54 3.54
N PHE A 242 -4.89 -3.69 3.41
CA PHE A 242 -3.97 -4.19 4.41
C PHE A 242 -2.69 -4.69 3.77
N SER A 243 -1.57 -4.11 4.17
CA SER A 243 -0.24 -4.56 3.78
C SER A 243 0.70 -4.64 4.98
N VAL A 244 1.35 -5.80 5.12
CA VAL A 244 2.51 -6.04 5.98
C VAL A 244 3.66 -6.64 5.16
N SER A 245 3.67 -6.43 3.84
CA SER A 245 4.67 -7.03 2.97
C SER A 245 6.10 -6.59 3.33
N ASN A 246 7.07 -7.40 2.96
CA ASN A 246 8.48 -7.18 3.22
C ASN A 246 8.78 -6.86 4.71
N ASN A 247 8.41 -7.83 5.57
CA ASN A 247 8.64 -7.81 7.01
C ASN A 247 9.25 -9.16 7.46
N GLN A 248 9.29 -9.43 8.75
CA GLN A 248 9.79 -10.67 9.34
C GLN A 248 8.68 -11.44 10.09
N MET A 249 7.42 -11.21 9.72
CA MET A 249 6.26 -11.84 10.36
C MET A 249 6.19 -13.32 10.02
N TRP A 250 5.66 -14.11 10.95
CA TRP A 250 5.61 -15.58 10.86
C TRP A 250 4.26 -16.11 11.38
N GLY A 251 4.13 -17.42 11.45
CA GLY A 251 2.93 -18.11 11.93
C GLY A 251 1.94 -18.44 10.81
N PRO A 252 0.82 -19.07 11.17
CA PRO A 252 -0.21 -19.45 10.21
C PRO A 252 -1.13 -18.27 9.88
N LEU A 253 -1.83 -18.37 8.74
CA LEU A 253 -2.81 -17.37 8.31
C LEU A 253 -4.20 -17.59 8.95
N THR A 254 -4.28 -18.19 10.14
CA THR A 254 -5.54 -18.52 10.81
C THR A 254 -6.40 -17.31 11.14
N ALA A 255 -5.79 -16.15 11.38
CA ALA A 255 -6.52 -14.88 11.55
C ALA A 255 -7.44 -14.55 10.37
N LEU A 256 -7.10 -15.00 9.17
CA LEU A 256 -7.88 -14.76 7.96
C LEU A 256 -9.06 -15.74 7.78
N THR A 257 -9.20 -16.74 8.64
CA THR A 257 -10.37 -17.65 8.63
C THR A 257 -11.63 -16.96 9.15
N SER A 258 -11.48 -15.93 9.96
CA SER A 258 -12.57 -15.13 10.54
C SER A 258 -12.97 -13.93 9.68
N LEU A 259 -12.30 -13.73 8.53
CA LEU A 259 -12.77 -12.72 7.58
C LEU A 259 -14.20 -13.06 7.14
N PRO A 260 -15.09 -12.07 7.05
CA PRO A 260 -16.43 -12.30 6.57
C PRO A 260 -16.36 -12.94 5.18
N GLY A 261 -16.79 -14.19 5.06
CA GLY A 261 -16.86 -14.90 3.79
C GLY A 261 -18.26 -14.78 3.18
N GLY A 262 -18.43 -15.25 1.95
CA GLY A 262 -19.60 -15.10 1.09
C GLY A 262 -21.02 -15.29 1.67
N ASN A 263 -21.17 -15.63 2.93
CA ASN A 263 -22.44 -15.77 3.64
C ASN A 263 -22.71 -14.68 4.69
N SER A 264 -21.78 -13.74 4.89
CA SER A 264 -21.97 -12.56 5.76
C SER A 264 -22.77 -11.46 5.05
N HIS A 265 -23.39 -10.58 5.82
CA HIS A 265 -24.06 -9.39 5.25
C HIS A 265 -23.07 -8.55 4.44
N GLU A 266 -23.51 -8.01 3.30
CA GLU A 266 -22.66 -7.29 2.33
C GLU A 266 -21.88 -6.10 2.92
N GLU A 267 -22.35 -5.58 4.08
CA GLU A 267 -21.74 -4.44 4.76
C GLU A 267 -20.46 -4.78 5.52
N ASP A 268 -20.25 -6.05 5.89
CA ASP A 268 -19.13 -6.49 6.72
C ASP A 268 -17.90 -6.94 5.92
N ASP A 269 -18.04 -7.08 4.60
CA ASP A 269 -16.99 -7.58 3.70
C ASP A 269 -16.38 -6.43 2.90
N GLN A 270 -15.40 -5.75 3.48
CA GLN A 270 -14.84 -4.53 2.90
C GLN A 270 -13.43 -4.69 2.31
N LEU A 271 -12.72 -5.81 2.58
CA LEU A 271 -11.32 -5.97 2.19
C LEU A 271 -11.18 -6.08 0.66
N GLU A 272 -10.47 -5.14 0.06
CA GLU A 272 -10.24 -5.02 -1.39
C GLU A 272 -8.80 -5.40 -1.80
N PHE A 273 -7.85 -5.17 -0.91
CA PHE A 273 -6.42 -5.40 -1.14
C PHE A 273 -5.77 -6.04 0.08
N LEU A 274 -5.06 -7.17 -0.13
CA LEU A 274 -4.29 -7.85 0.90
C LEU A 274 -2.89 -8.19 0.39
N ASP A 275 -1.86 -7.67 1.05
CA ASP A 275 -0.47 -7.98 0.77
C ASP A 275 0.28 -8.42 2.03
N LEU A 276 0.55 -9.73 2.10
CA LEU A 276 1.34 -10.38 3.14
C LEU A 276 2.66 -10.94 2.58
N SER A 277 3.02 -10.56 1.38
CA SER A 277 4.19 -11.10 0.66
C SER A 277 5.51 -10.83 1.38
N MET A 278 6.56 -11.56 1.01
CA MET A 278 7.91 -11.34 1.50
C MET A 278 8.01 -11.37 3.04
N ASN A 279 7.42 -12.42 3.63
CA ASN A 279 7.39 -12.70 5.07
C ASN A 279 7.79 -14.17 5.33
N GLN A 280 7.49 -14.69 6.51
CA GLN A 280 7.79 -16.07 6.89
C GLN A 280 6.52 -16.86 7.26
N PHE A 281 5.37 -16.49 6.73
CA PHE A 281 4.09 -17.17 7.01
C PHE A 281 4.14 -18.62 6.54
N VAL A 282 3.49 -19.52 7.32
CA VAL A 282 3.50 -20.97 7.12
C VAL A 282 2.08 -21.54 7.07
N GLY A 283 1.96 -22.82 6.71
CA GLY A 283 0.68 -23.54 6.70
C GLY A 283 -0.14 -23.28 5.43
N ALA A 284 -1.38 -23.73 5.46
CA ALA A 284 -2.29 -23.61 4.32
C ALA A 284 -2.89 -22.19 4.22
N ILE A 285 -3.22 -21.80 3.00
CA ILE A 285 -3.99 -20.57 2.74
C ILE A 285 -5.45 -20.87 3.10
N PRO A 286 -6.07 -20.07 3.98
CA PRO A 286 -7.46 -20.29 4.38
C PRO A 286 -8.43 -20.17 3.18
N PRO A 287 -9.30 -21.16 2.93
CA PRO A 287 -10.27 -21.12 1.83
C PRO A 287 -11.19 -19.88 1.83
N PRO A 288 -11.67 -19.36 2.97
CA PRO A 288 -12.52 -18.16 2.98
C PRO A 288 -11.91 -16.95 2.25
N LEU A 289 -10.57 -16.86 2.23
CA LEU A 289 -9.87 -15.77 1.54
C LEU A 289 -10.17 -15.74 0.02
N PHE A 290 -10.39 -16.90 -0.60
CA PHE A 290 -10.70 -17.00 -2.03
C PHE A 290 -12.20 -16.79 -2.34
N HIS A 291 -13.03 -16.75 -1.33
CA HIS A 291 -14.48 -16.52 -1.45
C HIS A 291 -14.88 -15.09 -1.04
N HIS A 292 -13.88 -14.27 -0.69
CA HIS A 292 -14.10 -12.90 -0.26
C HIS A 292 -14.61 -12.03 -1.42
N ARG A 293 -15.79 -11.41 -1.27
CA ARG A 293 -16.53 -10.79 -2.39
C ARG A 293 -15.86 -9.56 -2.99
N ARG A 294 -15.11 -8.80 -2.19
CA ARG A 294 -14.50 -7.53 -2.62
C ARG A 294 -13.00 -7.61 -2.86
N LEU A 295 -12.36 -8.69 -2.42
CA LEU A 295 -10.92 -8.84 -2.55
C LEU A 295 -10.55 -8.97 -4.03
N SER A 296 -9.96 -7.90 -4.56
CA SER A 296 -9.50 -7.85 -5.95
C SER A 296 -8.04 -8.22 -6.12
N SER A 297 -7.23 -8.00 -5.09
CA SER A 297 -5.78 -8.19 -5.14
C SER A 297 -5.27 -8.93 -3.92
N LEU A 298 -4.65 -10.09 -4.14
CA LEU A 298 -4.10 -10.97 -3.13
C LEU A 298 -2.64 -11.27 -3.42
N TYR A 299 -1.73 -10.80 -2.55
CA TYR A 299 -0.30 -11.03 -2.64
C TYR A 299 0.19 -11.81 -1.41
N LEU A 300 0.59 -13.07 -1.62
CA LEU A 300 1.14 -13.98 -0.61
C LEU A 300 2.52 -14.53 -1.03
N HIS A 301 3.12 -13.96 -2.07
CA HIS A 301 4.36 -14.47 -2.63
C HIS A 301 5.55 -14.37 -1.67
N ARG A 302 6.58 -15.21 -1.90
CA ARG A 302 7.81 -15.23 -1.08
C ARG A 302 7.50 -15.40 0.42
N ASN A 303 6.74 -16.48 0.72
CA ASN A 303 6.46 -16.97 2.05
C ASN A 303 6.85 -18.46 2.15
N ARG A 304 6.46 -19.13 3.23
CA ARG A 304 6.64 -20.57 3.44
C ARG A 304 5.31 -21.33 3.46
N LEU A 305 4.32 -20.81 2.72
CA LEU A 305 2.99 -21.37 2.66
C LEU A 305 3.00 -22.74 1.97
N SER A 306 2.14 -23.63 2.39
CA SER A 306 2.05 -25.01 1.93
C SER A 306 0.59 -25.46 1.79
N GLY A 307 0.34 -26.75 1.52
CA GLY A 307 -1.02 -27.25 1.31
C GLY A 307 -1.50 -27.04 -0.12
N ALA A 308 -2.71 -27.51 -0.40
CA ALA A 308 -3.32 -27.45 -1.72
C ALA A 308 -4.11 -26.15 -1.93
N LEU A 309 -4.21 -25.75 -3.20
CA LEU A 309 -5.14 -24.70 -3.62
C LEU A 309 -6.58 -25.20 -3.51
N PRO A 310 -7.57 -24.32 -3.22
CA PRO A 310 -8.97 -24.70 -3.20
C PRO A 310 -9.41 -25.20 -4.57
N GLN A 311 -10.26 -26.23 -4.57
CA GLN A 311 -10.81 -26.82 -5.80
C GLN A 311 -12.22 -26.31 -6.10
N GLU A 312 -12.84 -25.64 -5.15
CA GLU A 312 -14.17 -25.06 -5.28
C GLU A 312 -14.13 -23.76 -6.10
N PRO A 313 -15.25 -23.35 -6.71
CA PRO A 313 -15.33 -22.07 -7.42
C PRO A 313 -14.92 -20.89 -6.52
N LEU A 314 -14.20 -19.93 -7.08
CA LEU A 314 -13.91 -18.67 -6.39
C LEU A 314 -15.20 -17.86 -6.23
N GLY A 315 -15.22 -16.89 -5.30
CA GLY A 315 -16.37 -16.00 -5.12
C GLY A 315 -16.77 -15.26 -6.40
N GLU A 316 -18.03 -14.82 -6.48
CA GLU A 316 -18.63 -14.23 -7.70
C GLU A 316 -17.93 -12.97 -8.23
N ASN A 317 -17.23 -12.20 -7.38
CA ASN A 317 -16.43 -11.04 -7.80
C ASN A 317 -14.95 -11.43 -7.84
N ALA A 318 -14.60 -12.16 -8.88
CA ALA A 318 -13.30 -12.77 -9.03
C ALA A 318 -12.12 -11.83 -8.73
N LEU A 319 -11.18 -12.35 -7.95
CA LEU A 319 -9.84 -11.84 -7.77
C LEU A 319 -9.23 -11.45 -9.14
N GLN A 320 -8.80 -10.20 -9.28
CA GLN A 320 -8.16 -9.72 -10.50
C GLN A 320 -6.66 -10.07 -10.52
N VAL A 321 -6.03 -10.00 -9.34
CA VAL A 321 -4.61 -10.30 -9.18
C VAL A 321 -4.43 -11.29 -8.04
N VAL A 322 -3.76 -12.41 -8.32
CA VAL A 322 -3.38 -13.42 -7.32
C VAL A 322 -1.91 -13.76 -7.52
N ASP A 323 -1.07 -13.38 -6.57
CA ASP A 323 0.33 -13.77 -6.55
C ASP A 323 0.63 -14.66 -5.33
N LEU A 324 0.77 -15.96 -5.60
CA LEU A 324 1.15 -17.00 -4.62
C LEU A 324 2.53 -17.57 -4.95
N SER A 325 3.29 -16.92 -5.79
CA SER A 325 4.60 -17.41 -6.25
C SER A 325 5.62 -17.56 -5.12
N HIS A 326 6.65 -18.36 -5.32
CA HIS A 326 7.72 -18.55 -4.34
C HIS A 326 7.21 -19.04 -2.97
N ASN A 327 6.42 -20.12 -2.97
CA ASN A 327 5.92 -20.81 -1.80
C ASN A 327 6.21 -22.33 -1.88
N SER A 328 5.56 -23.14 -1.06
CA SER A 328 5.64 -24.60 -1.08
C SER A 328 4.28 -25.26 -1.35
N LEU A 329 3.41 -24.60 -2.13
CA LEU A 329 2.06 -25.08 -2.44
C LEU A 329 2.12 -26.37 -3.28
N ILE A 330 1.22 -27.31 -3.01
CA ILE A 330 1.16 -28.65 -3.62
C ILE A 330 -0.21 -28.90 -4.26
N GLY A 331 -0.34 -30.04 -4.94
CA GLY A 331 -1.61 -30.49 -5.52
C GLY A 331 -1.87 -29.91 -6.91
N ASN A 332 -3.08 -30.05 -7.38
CA ASN A 332 -3.47 -29.68 -8.72
C ASN A 332 -3.95 -28.22 -8.79
N LEU A 333 -3.76 -27.63 -9.96
CA LEU A 333 -4.34 -26.31 -10.26
C LEU A 333 -5.85 -26.46 -10.54
N SER A 334 -6.67 -25.71 -9.81
CA SER A 334 -8.12 -25.70 -10.00
C SER A 334 -8.53 -24.86 -11.23
N PRO A 335 -9.53 -25.32 -12.01
CA PRO A 335 -10.15 -24.52 -13.08
C PRO A 335 -10.71 -23.17 -12.58
N ALA A 336 -11.08 -23.10 -11.29
CA ALA A 336 -11.62 -21.89 -10.67
C ALA A 336 -10.71 -20.66 -10.81
N PHE A 337 -9.38 -20.87 -10.86
CA PHE A 337 -8.43 -19.78 -11.04
C PHE A 337 -8.30 -19.29 -12.49
N ALA A 338 -8.92 -19.94 -13.44
CA ALA A 338 -8.80 -19.54 -14.85
C ALA A 338 -9.42 -18.16 -15.14
N GLY A 339 -10.35 -17.68 -14.29
CA GLY A 339 -10.95 -16.36 -14.40
C GLY A 339 -10.11 -15.22 -13.81
N VAL A 340 -8.98 -15.51 -13.16
CA VAL A 340 -8.10 -14.50 -12.57
C VAL A 340 -7.32 -13.78 -13.67
N GLY A 341 -7.38 -12.45 -13.71
CA GLY A 341 -6.71 -11.64 -14.73
C GLY A 341 -5.19 -11.78 -14.72
N THR A 342 -4.56 -11.73 -13.55
CA THR A 342 -3.13 -11.96 -13.32
C THR A 342 -2.93 -13.03 -12.26
N LEU A 343 -2.44 -14.21 -12.65
CA LEU A 343 -2.20 -15.35 -11.79
C LEU A 343 -0.72 -15.74 -11.80
N LEU A 344 -0.05 -15.56 -10.66
CA LEU A 344 1.36 -15.91 -10.49
C LEU A 344 1.48 -17.06 -9.47
N LEU A 345 1.79 -18.26 -9.96
CA LEU A 345 1.96 -19.50 -9.19
C LEU A 345 3.36 -20.11 -9.36
N ASN A 346 4.24 -19.39 -10.01
CA ASN A 346 5.60 -19.86 -10.27
C ASN A 346 6.38 -20.16 -8.97
N ASN A 347 7.37 -21.06 -9.06
CA ASN A 347 8.20 -21.45 -7.93
C ASN A 347 7.39 -22.03 -6.75
N ASN A 348 6.60 -23.06 -7.06
CA ASN A 348 5.85 -23.89 -6.10
C ASN A 348 6.08 -25.38 -6.35
N LYS A 349 5.28 -26.23 -5.77
CA LYS A 349 5.33 -27.71 -5.94
C LYS A 349 4.01 -28.25 -6.54
N LEU A 350 3.34 -27.44 -7.36
CA LEU A 350 2.07 -27.82 -7.99
C LEU A 350 2.29 -28.89 -9.05
N THR A 351 1.31 -29.79 -9.20
CA THR A 351 1.39 -31.01 -10.03
C THR A 351 0.19 -31.13 -10.95
N GLY A 352 0.13 -32.23 -11.70
CA GLY A 352 -1.03 -32.59 -12.51
C GLY A 352 -1.06 -31.89 -13.88
N ILE A 353 -2.26 -31.83 -14.45
CA ILE A 353 -2.54 -31.27 -15.76
C ILE A 353 -3.10 -29.86 -15.56
N ILE A 354 -2.66 -28.89 -16.37
CA ILE A 354 -3.26 -27.56 -16.40
C ILE A 354 -4.65 -27.66 -17.03
N PRO A 355 -5.72 -27.16 -16.37
CA PRO A 355 -7.08 -27.20 -16.90
C PRO A 355 -7.24 -26.47 -18.24
N ALA A 356 -8.13 -26.96 -19.10
CA ALA A 356 -8.40 -26.35 -20.42
C ALA A 356 -9.01 -24.95 -20.31
N ASP A 357 -9.66 -24.66 -19.21
CA ASP A 357 -10.26 -23.36 -18.89
C ASP A 357 -9.25 -22.22 -18.99
N PHE A 358 -7.99 -22.47 -18.64
CA PHE A 358 -6.91 -21.47 -18.76
C PHE A 358 -6.63 -21.07 -20.22
N VAL A 359 -6.73 -22.02 -21.15
CA VAL A 359 -6.59 -21.73 -22.59
C VAL A 359 -7.74 -20.84 -23.04
N THR A 360 -8.97 -21.20 -22.65
CA THR A 360 -10.16 -20.43 -22.98
C THR A 360 -10.08 -19.00 -22.44
N SER A 361 -9.68 -18.84 -21.18
CA SER A 361 -9.55 -17.53 -20.54
C SER A 361 -8.45 -16.65 -21.13
N LEU A 362 -7.34 -17.25 -21.54
CA LEU A 362 -6.27 -16.53 -22.23
C LEU A 362 -6.70 -16.07 -23.63
N ILE A 363 -7.41 -16.92 -24.38
CA ILE A 363 -7.92 -16.58 -25.72
C ILE A 363 -8.98 -15.48 -25.65
N ASN A 364 -9.90 -15.57 -24.68
CA ASN A 364 -10.97 -14.58 -24.50
C ASN A 364 -10.50 -13.27 -23.83
N GLY A 365 -9.24 -13.21 -23.36
CA GLY A 365 -8.70 -12.06 -22.69
C GLY A 365 -9.24 -11.83 -21.27
N THR A 366 -9.84 -12.83 -20.62
CA THR A 366 -10.22 -12.78 -19.20
C THR A 366 -8.97 -12.89 -18.34
N ALA A 367 -8.06 -13.82 -18.66
CA ALA A 367 -6.73 -13.91 -18.10
C ALA A 367 -5.72 -13.24 -19.04
N HIS A 368 -4.86 -12.39 -18.49
CA HIS A 368 -3.82 -11.68 -19.25
C HIS A 368 -2.42 -12.20 -18.93
N THR A 369 -2.18 -12.58 -17.67
CA THR A 369 -0.87 -13.03 -17.21
C THR A 369 -1.02 -14.29 -16.37
N VAL A 370 -0.40 -15.39 -16.82
CA VAL A 370 -0.42 -16.69 -16.12
C VAL A 370 1.01 -17.24 -16.06
N TYR A 371 1.63 -17.16 -14.87
CA TYR A 371 2.99 -17.64 -14.63
C TYR A 371 2.96 -18.91 -13.79
N LEU A 372 3.32 -20.05 -14.40
CA LEU A 372 3.29 -21.41 -13.83
C LEU A 372 4.67 -22.07 -13.84
N GLN A 373 5.72 -21.35 -14.23
CA GLN A 373 7.07 -21.91 -14.33
C GLN A 373 7.60 -22.39 -12.96
N ASN A 374 8.58 -23.29 -12.99
CA ASN A 374 9.20 -23.86 -11.80
C ASN A 374 8.19 -24.59 -10.87
N ASN A 375 7.35 -25.42 -11.49
CA ASN A 375 6.43 -26.35 -10.80
C ASN A 375 6.65 -27.79 -11.34
N TYR A 376 5.69 -28.67 -11.16
CA TYR A 376 5.74 -30.08 -11.59
C TYR A 376 4.56 -30.45 -12.51
N PHE A 377 3.98 -29.49 -13.23
CA PHE A 377 2.89 -29.77 -14.16
C PHE A 377 3.34 -30.72 -15.27
N THR A 378 2.47 -31.66 -15.63
CA THR A 378 2.81 -32.75 -16.58
C THR A 378 2.29 -32.49 -17.98
N ARG A 379 1.26 -31.65 -18.15
CA ARG A 379 0.64 -31.36 -19.45
C ARG A 379 0.02 -29.96 -19.47
N PHE A 380 0.17 -29.29 -20.63
CA PHE A 380 -0.63 -28.13 -20.99
C PHE A 380 -1.68 -28.56 -22.03
N PRO A 381 -2.94 -28.06 -21.97
CA PRO A 381 -3.97 -28.40 -23.01
C PRO A 381 -3.52 -28.00 -24.40
N SER A 382 -3.90 -28.82 -25.38
CA SER A 382 -3.67 -28.49 -26.79
C SER A 382 -4.62 -27.37 -27.23
N LEU A 383 -4.11 -26.44 -28.00
CA LEU A 383 -4.93 -25.49 -28.75
C LEU A 383 -5.63 -26.22 -29.88
N LYS A 384 -6.87 -25.85 -30.24
CA LYS A 384 -7.55 -26.34 -31.38
C LYS A 384 -6.87 -25.85 -32.67
N GLU A 385 -7.12 -26.52 -33.78
CA GLU A 385 -6.60 -26.12 -35.09
C GLU A 385 -7.11 -24.71 -35.43
N GLY A 386 -6.18 -23.78 -35.71
CA GLY A 386 -6.49 -22.37 -35.97
C GLY A 386 -6.55 -21.44 -34.73
N GLU A 387 -6.54 -22.00 -33.53
CA GLU A 387 -6.47 -21.16 -32.31
C GLU A 387 -5.01 -20.71 -32.01
N SER A 388 -4.84 -19.46 -31.59
CA SER A 388 -3.58 -18.93 -31.10
C SER A 388 -3.83 -18.06 -29.88
N LEU A 389 -2.85 -17.97 -28.97
CA LEU A 389 -2.92 -17.04 -27.85
C LEU A 389 -2.75 -15.59 -28.36
N PRO A 390 -3.52 -14.63 -27.85
CA PRO A 390 -3.35 -13.22 -28.15
C PRO A 390 -1.93 -12.74 -27.82
N GLU A 391 -1.42 -11.74 -28.55
CA GLU A 391 -0.11 -11.13 -28.27
C GLU A 391 -0.05 -10.47 -26.89
N THR A 392 -1.21 -10.07 -26.35
CA THR A 392 -1.37 -9.49 -25.02
C THR A 392 -1.31 -10.51 -23.89
N ALA A 393 -1.41 -11.81 -24.20
CA ALA A 393 -1.38 -12.87 -23.19
C ALA A 393 0.07 -13.24 -22.83
N ALA A 394 0.39 -13.11 -21.54
CA ALA A 394 1.68 -13.52 -20.98
C ALA A 394 1.53 -14.89 -20.30
N LEU A 395 2.05 -15.94 -20.92
CA LEU A 395 2.02 -17.30 -20.37
C LEU A 395 3.46 -17.82 -20.19
N CYS A 396 3.81 -18.26 -18.98
CA CYS A 396 5.12 -18.82 -18.69
C CYS A 396 5.02 -20.23 -18.08
N LEU A 397 5.61 -21.24 -18.75
CA LEU A 397 5.48 -22.66 -18.44
C LEU A 397 6.82 -23.39 -18.27
N PHE A 398 7.96 -22.74 -18.39
CA PHE A 398 9.26 -23.41 -18.36
C PHE A 398 9.53 -24.12 -17.03
N ASN A 399 10.48 -25.05 -17.03
CA ASN A 399 10.90 -25.82 -15.87
C ASN A 399 9.74 -26.54 -15.14
N ASN A 400 8.88 -27.20 -15.93
CA ASN A 400 7.86 -28.14 -15.49
C ASN A 400 8.15 -29.56 -15.99
N CYS A 401 7.36 -30.54 -15.60
CA CYS A 401 7.49 -31.95 -15.98
C CYS A 401 6.72 -32.31 -17.29
N MET A 402 6.49 -31.36 -18.16
CA MET A 402 5.69 -31.53 -19.36
C MET A 402 6.38 -32.42 -20.38
N VAL A 403 5.60 -33.24 -21.11
CA VAL A 403 6.10 -34.05 -22.19
C VAL A 403 6.01 -33.23 -23.51
N LEU A 404 7.12 -33.14 -24.24
CA LEU A 404 7.20 -32.46 -25.53
C LEU A 404 6.51 -33.25 -26.64
N PRO A 405 6.03 -32.60 -27.72
CA PRO A 405 6.26 -31.20 -28.04
C PRO A 405 5.17 -30.27 -27.50
N LEU A 406 5.60 -29.13 -26.88
CA LEU A 406 4.69 -28.02 -26.66
C LEU A 406 4.28 -27.43 -28.02
N PRO A 407 3.03 -26.98 -28.20
CA PRO A 407 2.59 -26.34 -29.44
C PRO A 407 3.56 -25.20 -29.83
N HIS A 408 3.92 -25.10 -31.12
CA HIS A 408 4.87 -24.08 -31.60
C HIS A 408 4.45 -22.64 -31.25
N GLN A 409 3.16 -22.41 -31.05
CA GLN A 409 2.55 -21.13 -30.67
C GLN A 409 2.91 -20.69 -29.22
N LEU A 410 3.27 -21.63 -28.33
CA LEU A 410 3.66 -21.32 -26.96
C LEU A 410 5.15 -20.95 -26.80
N ARG A 411 5.92 -20.98 -27.88
CA ARG A 411 7.35 -20.67 -27.86
C ARG A 411 7.68 -19.17 -27.77
N ARG A 412 6.66 -18.29 -27.85
CA ARG A 412 6.82 -16.82 -27.80
C ARG A 412 6.44 -16.22 -26.45
N SER A 413 6.36 -17.00 -25.37
CA SER A 413 5.99 -16.49 -24.07
C SER A 413 7.09 -15.55 -23.50
N SER A 414 6.73 -14.34 -23.15
CA SER A 414 7.59 -13.40 -22.41
C SER A 414 7.66 -13.80 -20.96
N CYS A 415 8.69 -14.56 -20.58
CA CYS A 415 8.99 -14.86 -19.18
C CYS A 415 9.97 -13.82 -18.64
N PRO A 416 9.71 -13.15 -17.51
CA PRO A 416 10.52 -12.03 -17.02
C PRO A 416 11.95 -12.42 -16.62
N ASP A 417 12.19 -13.68 -16.24
CA ASP A 417 13.48 -14.08 -15.64
C ASP A 417 14.53 -14.59 -16.64
N ASN A 418 14.29 -14.60 -17.95
CA ASN A 418 15.17 -15.28 -18.93
C ASN A 418 15.81 -14.38 -19.99
N GLY A 419 16.12 -13.13 -19.73
CA GLY A 419 17.01 -12.34 -20.60
C GLY A 419 16.80 -12.52 -22.12
N GLY A 420 15.57 -12.75 -22.57
CA GLY A 420 15.24 -12.92 -24.00
C GLY A 420 15.50 -14.31 -24.60
N SER A 421 15.87 -15.31 -23.81
CA SER A 421 16.11 -16.68 -24.32
C SER A 421 14.82 -17.50 -24.32
N THR A 422 14.31 -17.81 -25.49
CA THR A 422 13.12 -18.66 -25.74
C THR A 422 13.38 -20.15 -25.52
N VAL A 423 14.09 -20.54 -24.48
CA VAL A 423 14.41 -21.96 -24.22
C VAL A 423 13.39 -22.51 -23.24
N THR A 424 12.53 -23.39 -23.76
CA THR A 424 11.69 -24.28 -22.94
C THR A 424 12.57 -25.25 -22.17
N MET A 425 13.15 -24.81 -21.05
CA MET A 425 13.83 -25.75 -20.17
C MET A 425 12.75 -26.57 -19.44
N LEU A 426 12.77 -27.87 -19.68
CA LEU A 426 11.98 -28.82 -18.91
C LEU A 426 12.79 -29.27 -17.69
N ARG A 427 12.10 -29.63 -16.60
CA ARG A 427 12.75 -30.30 -15.49
C ARG A 427 13.41 -31.60 -15.94
N PRO A 428 14.56 -31.96 -15.38
CA PRO A 428 15.14 -33.28 -15.57
C PRO A 428 14.14 -34.37 -15.13
N ARG A 429 14.02 -35.44 -15.94
CA ARG A 429 13.07 -36.54 -15.67
C ARG A 429 13.24 -37.15 -14.29
N SER A 430 14.46 -37.20 -13.75
CA SER A 430 14.76 -37.68 -12.39
C SER A 430 14.03 -36.86 -11.29
N GLN A 431 13.79 -35.57 -11.51
CA GLN A 431 13.05 -34.71 -10.57
C GLN A 431 11.54 -34.82 -10.72
N CYS A 432 11.06 -35.36 -11.86
CA CYS A 432 9.64 -35.55 -12.12
C CYS A 432 9.08 -36.87 -11.59
N ILE A 433 9.93 -37.84 -11.29
CA ILE A 433 9.53 -39.19 -10.82
C ILE A 433 9.17 -39.20 -9.33
N LEU A 434 9.60 -38.21 -8.55
CA LEU A 434 9.40 -38.16 -7.09
C LEU A 434 8.05 -37.55 -6.65
N VAL A 435 7.14 -37.28 -7.59
CA VAL A 435 5.89 -36.55 -7.34
C VAL A 435 4.64 -37.43 -7.47
N HIS A 436 4.83 -38.77 -7.46
CA HIS A 436 3.75 -39.77 -7.49
C HIS A 436 3.57 -40.45 -6.15
#